data_b362f05d04546383fe3f6dbfc2cde853
#
_entry.id   b362f05d04546383fe3f6dbfc2cde853
#
_cell.length_a   1.000
_cell.length_b   1.000
_cell.length_c   1.000
_cell.angle_alpha   90.00
_cell.angle_beta   90.00
_cell.angle_gamma   90.00
#
_symmetry.space_group_name_H-M   'P 1'
#
loop_
_entity.id
_entity.type
_entity.pdbx_description
1 polymer ?
#
loop_
_entity_poly.entity_id
_entity_poly.type
_entity_poly.pdbx_seq_one_letter_code
_entity_poly.pdbx_strand_id
1 'polypeptide(L)'
;MIELRHLTKTYGEAPHTTTVLDRLDLTVPAGSITAVVGPSGAGKSTLAQCVTLLTRPTSGSVVVSGQDLTQLGAGRLREARRRIGTIFQSDGLQTRRTAAQNVELPLRYLGVVPRDRTRRVAELLDRVGLAGLADRYPHELSGGQRQRVGIARALALRPGVLLSDEATSGLDPQATASITGLLRELRDDLGLAILFITHEMDTVVDVADAVARLEHGRIVEAAPLLDVLRDPASPVGAALLPRRGVGDAGGLVVWEVHYRGDDVPADWLSAASRELGHDLALLGASVGTVAGRTVGHATLGVPAALDPTLLTAALDRRGLHAQTSPSTVPSPRELDLV
;
A
#
# COMPACT_ATOMS: atom_id res chain seq x y z
N MET A 1 14.12 8.18 -4.87
CA MET A 1 14.43 6.77 -4.54
C MET A 1 14.80 6.66 -3.08
N ILE A 2 14.30 5.64 -2.39
CA ILE A 2 14.69 5.23 -1.03
C ILE A 2 15.30 3.84 -1.15
N GLU A 3 16.42 3.60 -0.47
CA GLU A 3 17.02 2.27 -0.33
C GLU A 3 17.34 2.03 1.14
N LEU A 4 16.83 0.96 1.67
CA LEU A 4 17.16 0.43 2.99
C LEU A 4 18.04 -0.80 2.79
N ARG A 5 19.21 -0.83 3.42
CA ARG A 5 20.19 -1.90 3.23
C ARG A 5 20.53 -2.50 4.60
N HIS A 6 20.13 -3.75 4.81
CA HIS A 6 20.34 -4.52 6.05
C HIS A 6 19.96 -3.74 7.31
N LEU A 7 18.85 -2.98 7.21
CA LEU A 7 18.41 -2.06 8.26
C LEU A 7 18.01 -2.84 9.51
N THR A 8 18.71 -2.60 10.61
CA THR A 8 18.43 -3.24 11.91
C THR A 8 18.16 -2.18 12.96
N LYS A 9 17.11 -2.40 13.75
CA LYS A 9 16.80 -1.57 14.93
C LYS A 9 16.51 -2.43 16.14
N THR A 10 17.32 -2.23 17.16
CA THR A 10 17.18 -2.86 18.47
C THR A 10 16.95 -1.78 19.53
N TYR A 11 16.07 -2.05 20.48
CA TYR A 11 15.82 -1.20 21.65
C TYR A 11 16.21 -1.95 22.94
N GLY A 12 16.45 -1.20 23.99
CA GLY A 12 16.87 -1.72 25.29
C GLY A 12 18.40 -1.84 25.41
N GLU A 13 18.83 -2.20 26.61
CA GLU A 13 20.25 -2.45 26.95
C GLU A 13 20.41 -3.91 27.37
N ALA A 14 21.59 -4.46 27.13
CA ALA A 14 21.88 -5.84 27.51
C ALA A 14 21.66 -6.04 29.03
N PRO A 15 21.03 -7.16 29.46
CA PRO A 15 20.64 -8.32 28.67
C PRO A 15 19.24 -8.21 28.03
N HIS A 16 18.49 -7.13 28.22
CA HIS A 16 17.08 -6.99 27.78
C HIS A 16 16.97 -6.18 26.48
N THR A 17 17.41 -6.76 25.36
CA THR A 17 17.29 -6.12 24.04
C THR A 17 16.15 -6.72 23.23
N THR A 18 15.40 -5.88 22.53
CA THR A 18 14.36 -6.28 21.59
C THR A 18 14.69 -5.79 20.20
N THR A 19 14.90 -6.69 19.26
CA THR A 19 15.09 -6.35 17.84
C THR A 19 13.72 -6.17 17.19
N VAL A 20 13.45 -4.95 16.73
CA VAL A 20 12.18 -4.56 16.08
C VAL A 20 12.29 -4.59 14.57
N LEU A 21 13.45 -4.25 14.01
CA LEU A 21 13.77 -4.45 12.59
C LEU A 21 15.04 -5.30 12.51
N ASP A 22 15.02 -6.31 11.65
CA ASP A 22 16.12 -7.27 11.53
C ASP A 22 16.56 -7.41 10.07
N ARG A 23 17.70 -6.79 9.75
CA ARG A 23 18.36 -6.81 8.43
C ARG A 23 17.40 -6.58 7.26
N LEU A 24 16.54 -5.59 7.39
CA LEU A 24 15.51 -5.26 6.41
C LEU A 24 16.14 -4.62 5.17
N ASP A 25 15.85 -5.16 4.00
CA ASP A 25 16.17 -4.61 2.69
C ASP A 25 14.88 -4.19 1.98
N LEU A 26 14.82 -2.95 1.49
CA LEU A 26 13.69 -2.43 0.72
C LEU A 26 14.14 -1.31 -0.21
N THR A 27 13.65 -1.33 -1.44
CA THR A 27 13.85 -0.25 -2.40
C THR A 27 12.52 0.36 -2.82
N VAL A 28 12.42 1.69 -2.78
CA VAL A 28 11.30 2.47 -3.32
C VAL A 28 11.82 3.30 -4.49
N PRO A 29 11.52 2.92 -5.73
CA PRO A 29 11.98 3.65 -6.91
C PRO A 29 11.43 5.08 -6.98
N ALA A 30 12.12 5.98 -7.70
CA ALA A 30 11.56 7.27 -8.07
C ALA A 30 10.36 7.05 -9.01
N GLY A 31 9.33 7.86 -8.88
CA GLY A 31 8.10 7.74 -9.67
C GLY A 31 7.30 6.47 -9.34
N SER A 32 7.43 5.94 -8.13
CA SER A 32 6.72 4.73 -7.70
C SER A 32 6.20 4.85 -6.26
N ILE A 33 5.06 4.23 -6.01
CA ILE A 33 4.49 4.06 -4.68
C ILE A 33 4.71 2.61 -4.25
N THR A 34 5.52 2.42 -3.21
CA THR A 34 5.70 1.11 -2.57
C THR A 34 4.93 1.09 -1.26
N ALA A 35 3.93 0.22 -1.17
CA ALA A 35 3.19 0.00 0.07
C ALA A 35 3.95 -0.94 1.00
N VAL A 36 3.99 -0.61 2.29
CA VAL A 36 4.46 -1.53 3.34
C VAL A 36 3.27 -1.89 4.22
N VAL A 37 2.92 -3.17 4.18
CA VAL A 37 1.82 -3.75 4.95
C VAL A 37 2.35 -4.72 6.00
N GLY A 38 1.53 -5.01 7.00
CA GLY A 38 1.87 -5.98 8.04
C GLY A 38 1.02 -5.81 9.30
N PRO A 39 0.99 -6.81 10.18
CA PRO A 39 0.21 -6.77 11.41
C PRO A 39 0.67 -5.65 12.37
N SER A 40 -0.17 -5.35 13.36
CA SER A 40 0.26 -4.47 14.46
C SER A 40 1.50 -5.05 15.15
N GLY A 41 2.45 -4.18 15.51
CA GLY A 41 3.70 -4.63 16.12
C GLY A 41 4.76 -5.17 15.15
N ALA A 42 4.49 -5.27 13.84
CA ALA A 42 5.49 -5.74 12.86
C ALA A 42 6.73 -4.86 12.71
N GLY A 43 6.69 -3.60 13.20
CA GLY A 43 7.80 -2.65 13.12
C GLY A 43 7.57 -1.48 12.16
N LYS A 44 6.35 -1.32 11.60
CA LYS A 44 6.03 -0.27 10.59
C LYS A 44 6.37 1.14 11.06
N SER A 45 5.95 1.54 12.25
CA SER A 45 6.24 2.88 12.80
C SER A 45 7.74 3.08 13.08
N THR A 46 8.43 2.01 13.49
CA THR A 46 9.90 2.04 13.66
C THR A 46 10.60 2.21 12.31
N LEU A 47 10.09 1.54 11.26
CA LEU A 47 10.56 1.71 9.89
C LEU A 47 10.42 3.17 9.43
N ALA A 48 9.23 3.77 9.61
CA ALA A 48 8.97 5.17 9.29
C ALA A 48 9.96 6.13 10.00
N GLN A 49 10.19 5.90 11.29
CA GLN A 49 11.15 6.68 12.07
C GLN A 49 12.59 6.48 11.62
N CYS A 50 12.98 5.28 11.20
CA CYS A 50 14.31 5.01 10.68
C CYS A 50 14.52 5.64 9.30
N VAL A 51 13.55 5.61 8.40
CA VAL A 51 13.63 6.25 7.07
C VAL A 51 13.89 7.75 7.19
N THR A 52 13.28 8.41 8.16
CA THR A 52 13.49 9.83 8.43
C THR A 52 14.69 10.10 9.36
N LEU A 53 15.36 9.04 9.84
CA LEU A 53 16.40 9.13 10.88
C LEU A 53 15.94 9.87 12.16
N LEU A 54 14.64 10.00 12.42
CA LEU A 54 14.13 10.44 13.74
C LEU A 54 14.62 9.48 14.82
N THR A 55 14.64 8.19 14.49
CA THR A 55 15.31 7.15 15.26
C THR A 55 16.46 6.59 14.40
N ARG A 56 17.69 6.65 14.91
CA ARG A 56 18.83 6.06 14.20
C ARG A 56 18.73 4.53 14.24
N PRO A 57 18.98 3.84 13.12
CA PRO A 57 19.13 2.39 13.13
C PRO A 57 20.32 1.97 13.99
N THR A 58 20.28 0.74 14.50
CA THR A 58 21.39 0.11 15.23
C THR A 58 22.51 -0.28 14.27
N SER A 59 22.13 -0.77 13.07
CA SER A 59 23.06 -1.07 11.96
C SER A 59 22.34 -0.99 10.62
N GLY A 60 23.09 -1.12 9.52
CA GLY A 60 22.59 -0.94 8.17
C GLY A 60 22.56 0.51 7.73
N SER A 61 22.00 0.79 6.57
CA SER A 61 21.99 2.14 6.00
C SER A 61 20.61 2.53 5.44
N VAL A 62 20.38 3.86 5.42
CA VAL A 62 19.21 4.51 4.82
C VAL A 62 19.71 5.47 3.77
N VAL A 63 19.51 5.13 2.49
CA VAL A 63 19.92 5.93 1.35
C VAL A 63 18.71 6.63 0.76
N VAL A 64 18.72 7.96 0.69
CA VAL A 64 17.66 8.77 0.10
C VAL A 64 18.25 9.63 -1.01
N SER A 65 17.70 9.50 -2.22
CA SER A 65 18.19 10.22 -3.40
C SER A 65 19.72 10.07 -3.61
N GLY A 66 20.24 8.86 -3.39
CA GLY A 66 21.67 8.54 -3.55
C GLY A 66 22.57 8.94 -2.38
N GLN A 67 22.02 9.54 -1.32
CA GLN A 67 22.79 9.95 -0.15
C GLN A 67 22.50 9.05 1.06
N ASP A 68 23.52 8.41 1.63
CA ASP A 68 23.39 7.65 2.87
C ASP A 68 23.22 8.62 4.06
N LEU A 69 22.02 8.62 4.64
CA LEU A 69 21.67 9.49 5.77
C LEU A 69 22.29 9.04 7.08
N THR A 70 22.61 7.75 7.23
CA THR A 70 23.18 7.19 8.46
C THR A 70 24.60 7.70 8.73
N GLN A 71 25.31 8.06 7.67
CA GLN A 71 26.68 8.59 7.74
C GLN A 71 26.73 10.10 8.00
N LEU A 72 25.58 10.78 8.07
CA LEU A 72 25.55 12.23 8.20
C LEU A 72 25.63 12.70 9.65
N GLY A 73 26.43 13.72 9.89
CA GLY A 73 26.37 14.50 11.12
C GLY A 73 25.10 15.35 11.20
N ALA A 74 24.75 15.81 12.40
CA ALA A 74 23.47 16.46 12.71
C ALA A 74 23.08 17.62 11.77
N GLY A 75 24.01 18.46 11.37
CA GLY A 75 23.76 19.60 10.46
C GLY A 75 23.34 19.14 9.06
N ARG A 76 24.16 18.26 8.45
CA ARG A 76 23.88 17.70 7.12
C ARG A 76 22.64 16.80 7.10
N LEU A 77 22.38 16.08 8.19
CA LEU A 77 21.16 15.28 8.32
C LEU A 77 19.91 16.17 8.36
N ARG A 78 19.96 17.30 9.07
CA ARG A 78 18.84 18.27 9.09
C ARG A 78 18.56 18.82 7.69
N GLU A 79 19.60 19.06 6.89
CA GLU A 79 19.44 19.49 5.50
C GLU A 79 18.88 18.37 4.62
N ALA A 80 19.39 17.14 4.72
CA ALA A 80 18.92 15.99 3.97
C ALA A 80 17.43 15.67 4.25
N ARG A 81 16.97 15.81 5.48
CA ARG A 81 15.55 15.63 5.86
C ARG A 81 14.60 16.58 5.13
N ARG A 82 15.05 17.74 4.64
CA ARG A 82 14.24 18.64 3.83
C ARG A 82 13.77 18.01 2.51
N ARG A 83 14.50 16.98 2.05
CA ARG A 83 14.16 16.22 0.83
C ARG A 83 13.15 15.10 1.06
N ILE A 84 12.71 14.90 2.32
CA ILE A 84 11.73 13.91 2.72
C ILE A 84 10.50 14.64 3.23
N GLY A 85 9.40 14.56 2.49
CA GLY A 85 8.09 14.97 2.98
C GLY A 85 7.50 13.86 3.84
N THR A 86 6.83 14.21 4.93
CA THR A 86 6.17 13.22 5.80
C THR A 86 4.72 13.61 6.00
N ILE A 87 3.83 12.65 5.74
CA ILE A 87 2.40 12.71 6.03
C ILE A 87 2.17 11.77 7.20
N PHE A 88 1.58 12.28 8.27
CA PHE A 88 1.34 11.53 9.51
C PHE A 88 -0.10 11.03 9.59
N GLN A 89 -0.32 9.96 10.33
CA GLN A 89 -1.63 9.39 10.63
C GLN A 89 -2.59 10.43 11.22
N SER A 90 -2.15 11.20 12.21
CA SER A 90 -2.92 12.27 12.84
C SER A 90 -2.60 13.60 12.18
N ASP A 91 -2.92 13.86 10.94
CA ASP A 91 -2.63 15.09 10.17
C ASP A 91 -1.49 16.01 10.73
N GLY A 92 -1.28 16.00 12.05
CA GLY A 92 -0.24 16.71 12.77
C GLY A 92 -0.32 18.25 12.56
N LEU A 93 -1.51 18.77 12.30
CA LEU A 93 -1.71 20.18 12.07
C LEU A 93 -1.69 20.97 13.39
N GLN A 94 -1.14 22.17 13.35
CA GLN A 94 -1.22 23.08 14.47
C GLN A 94 -2.64 23.68 14.52
N THR A 95 -3.40 23.33 15.55
CA THR A 95 -4.82 23.69 15.71
C THR A 95 -5.11 25.18 15.76
N ARG A 96 -4.12 25.98 16.21
CA ARG A 96 -4.21 27.46 16.29
C ARG A 96 -3.72 28.18 15.02
N ARG A 97 -3.53 27.44 13.93
CA ARG A 97 -3.08 27.99 12.64
C ARG A 97 -4.08 27.61 11.57
N THR A 98 -4.26 28.51 10.59
CA THR A 98 -5.08 28.23 9.41
C THR A 98 -4.42 27.17 8.53
N ALA A 99 -5.14 26.66 7.51
CA ALA A 99 -4.59 25.76 6.50
C ALA A 99 -3.34 26.36 5.84
N ALA A 100 -3.42 27.61 5.36
CA ALA A 100 -2.28 28.31 4.77
C ALA A 100 -1.10 28.42 5.73
N GLN A 101 -1.34 28.81 6.98
CA GLN A 101 -0.29 28.92 7.99
C GLN A 101 0.36 27.59 8.34
N ASN A 102 -0.39 26.47 8.31
CA ASN A 102 0.17 25.12 8.48
C ASN A 102 1.11 24.75 7.33
N VAL A 103 0.69 25.00 6.07
CA VAL A 103 1.51 24.74 4.88
C VAL A 103 2.75 25.64 4.83
N GLU A 104 2.65 26.88 5.33
CA GLU A 104 3.74 27.85 5.38
C GLU A 104 4.87 27.46 6.35
N LEU A 105 4.59 26.69 7.40
CA LEU A 105 5.52 26.41 8.49
C LEU A 105 6.94 26.00 8.05
N PRO A 106 7.12 24.98 7.18
CA PRO A 106 8.46 24.58 6.76
C PRO A 106 9.23 25.69 6.05
N LEU A 107 8.54 26.48 5.21
CA LEU A 107 9.13 27.59 4.47
C LEU A 107 9.57 28.72 5.40
N ARG A 108 8.77 29.00 6.42
CA ARG A 108 9.05 30.03 7.43
C ARG A 108 10.29 29.65 8.27
N TYR A 109 10.39 28.38 8.70
CA TYR A 109 11.55 27.89 9.43
C TYR A 109 12.86 27.96 8.64
N LEU A 110 12.78 27.90 7.31
CA LEU A 110 13.93 28.05 6.43
C LEU A 110 14.23 29.49 6.03
N GLY A 111 13.50 30.47 6.55
CA GLY A 111 13.73 31.88 6.23
C GLY A 111 13.36 32.27 4.80
N VAL A 112 12.52 31.50 4.10
CA VAL A 112 12.03 31.87 2.78
C VAL A 112 11.31 33.23 2.86
N VAL A 113 11.56 34.14 1.92
CA VAL A 113 10.98 35.48 1.97
C VAL A 113 9.44 35.46 1.85
N PRO A 114 8.73 36.41 2.49
CA PRO A 114 7.27 36.37 2.59
C PRO A 114 6.55 36.20 1.24
N ARG A 115 6.95 36.96 0.22
CA ARG A 115 6.35 36.90 -1.13
C ARG A 115 6.40 35.50 -1.73
N ASP A 116 7.54 34.81 -1.62
CA ASP A 116 7.71 33.46 -2.19
C ASP A 116 6.96 32.41 -1.37
N ARG A 117 6.88 32.59 -0.03
CA ARG A 117 6.06 31.75 0.84
C ARG A 117 4.59 31.80 0.44
N THR A 118 4.02 33.03 0.34
CA THR A 118 2.61 33.24 -0.01
C THR A 118 2.30 32.58 -1.35
N ARG A 119 3.14 32.82 -2.38
CA ARG A 119 2.97 32.20 -3.69
C ARG A 119 3.00 30.66 -3.59
N ARG A 120 4.01 30.11 -2.92
CA ARG A 120 4.18 28.66 -2.80
C ARG A 120 3.02 28.01 -2.04
N VAL A 121 2.53 28.63 -0.96
CA VAL A 121 1.37 28.14 -0.20
C VAL A 121 0.12 28.13 -1.06
N ALA A 122 -0.14 29.19 -1.83
CA ALA A 122 -1.29 29.24 -2.74
C ALA A 122 -1.22 28.13 -3.80
N GLU A 123 -0.06 27.94 -4.47
CA GLU A 123 0.18 26.87 -5.42
C GLU A 123 -0.10 25.47 -4.81
N LEU A 124 0.34 25.24 -3.57
CA LEU A 124 0.17 23.95 -2.91
C LEU A 124 -1.27 23.68 -2.47
N LEU A 125 -1.96 24.69 -1.94
CA LEU A 125 -3.36 24.57 -1.57
C LEU A 125 -4.26 24.35 -2.81
N ASP A 126 -3.96 25.02 -3.91
CA ASP A 126 -4.64 24.78 -5.18
C ASP A 126 -4.41 23.34 -5.66
N ARG A 127 -3.15 22.87 -5.65
CA ARG A 127 -2.78 21.51 -6.06
C ARG A 127 -3.50 20.41 -5.29
N VAL A 128 -3.78 20.62 -4.01
CA VAL A 128 -4.54 19.66 -3.19
C VAL A 128 -6.05 19.94 -3.17
N GLY A 129 -6.54 20.87 -4.01
CA GLY A 129 -7.95 21.22 -4.14
C GLY A 129 -8.54 21.99 -2.95
N LEU A 130 -7.71 22.81 -2.27
CA LEU A 130 -8.10 23.58 -1.08
C LEU A 130 -7.90 25.10 -1.24
N ALA A 131 -7.82 25.63 -2.46
CA ALA A 131 -7.57 27.05 -2.71
C ALA A 131 -8.55 27.98 -1.94
N GLY A 132 -9.85 27.61 -1.89
CA GLY A 132 -10.89 28.37 -1.18
C GLY A 132 -10.93 28.18 0.35
N LEU A 133 -10.03 27.34 0.92
CA LEU A 133 -10.03 26.99 2.34
C LEU A 133 -8.76 27.44 3.06
N ALA A 134 -7.97 28.33 2.46
CA ALA A 134 -6.69 28.80 2.98
C ALA A 134 -6.75 29.35 4.41
N ASP A 135 -7.82 30.08 4.73
CA ASP A 135 -8.02 30.77 6.02
C ASP A 135 -8.77 29.93 7.06
N ARG A 136 -9.17 28.71 6.71
CA ARG A 136 -9.88 27.80 7.63
C ARG A 136 -8.91 27.18 8.64
N TYR A 137 -9.38 27.06 9.88
CA TYR A 137 -8.67 26.35 10.93
C TYR A 137 -8.94 24.83 10.85
N PRO A 138 -8.06 23.98 11.42
CA PRO A 138 -8.25 22.52 11.36
C PRO A 138 -9.60 22.01 11.87
N HIS A 139 -10.18 22.65 12.87
CA HIS A 139 -11.50 22.29 13.39
C HIS A 139 -12.68 22.64 12.47
N GLU A 140 -12.45 23.49 11.47
CA GLU A 140 -13.44 23.85 10.45
C GLU A 140 -13.32 22.96 9.19
N LEU A 141 -12.36 22.04 9.13
CA LEU A 141 -12.06 21.17 8.01
C LEU A 141 -12.51 19.73 8.28
N SER A 142 -12.97 19.04 7.24
CA SER A 142 -13.22 17.59 7.32
C SER A 142 -11.91 16.81 7.50
N GLY A 143 -11.96 15.52 7.86
CA GLY A 143 -10.78 14.66 8.00
C GLY A 143 -9.93 14.63 6.72
N GLY A 144 -10.57 14.38 5.57
CA GLY A 144 -9.89 14.39 4.28
C GLY A 144 -9.29 15.76 3.90
N GLN A 145 -9.96 16.87 4.24
CA GLN A 145 -9.43 18.22 4.04
C GLN A 145 -8.21 18.48 4.92
N ARG A 146 -8.24 18.09 6.20
CA ARG A 146 -7.06 18.18 7.07
C ARG A 146 -5.88 17.39 6.53
N GLN A 147 -6.15 16.16 6.05
CA GLN A 147 -5.10 15.32 5.45
C GLN A 147 -4.49 15.97 4.20
N ARG A 148 -5.31 16.58 3.33
CA ARG A 148 -4.83 17.34 2.17
C ARG A 148 -3.96 18.53 2.57
N VAL A 149 -4.26 19.23 3.66
CA VAL A 149 -3.38 20.27 4.22
C VAL A 149 -2.05 19.67 4.69
N GLY A 150 -2.09 18.49 5.32
CA GLY A 150 -0.89 17.74 5.71
C GLY A 150 0.00 17.37 4.52
N ILE A 151 -0.61 16.92 3.42
CA ILE A 151 0.07 16.63 2.14
C ILE A 151 0.69 17.90 1.57
N ALA A 152 -0.06 19.01 1.47
CA ALA A 152 0.46 20.29 0.99
C ALA A 152 1.67 20.77 1.80
N ARG A 153 1.61 20.64 3.14
CA ARG A 153 2.73 20.94 4.04
C ARG A 153 3.95 20.06 3.77
N ALA A 154 3.74 18.75 3.57
CA ALA A 154 4.83 17.81 3.26
C ALA A 154 5.54 18.16 1.95
N LEU A 155 4.82 18.73 0.97
CA LEU A 155 5.33 19.15 -0.34
C LEU A 155 5.98 20.53 -0.32
N ALA A 156 5.90 21.29 0.79
CA ALA A 156 6.32 22.68 0.83
C ALA A 156 7.79 22.87 0.40
N LEU A 157 8.67 21.98 0.79
CA LEU A 157 10.12 22.04 0.51
C LEU A 157 10.54 21.31 -0.78
N ARG A 158 9.58 20.95 -1.65
CA ARG A 158 9.83 20.20 -2.89
C ARG A 158 10.64 18.92 -2.65
N PRO A 159 10.14 18.00 -1.81
CA PRO A 159 10.84 16.75 -1.53
C PRO A 159 10.92 15.90 -2.80
N GLY A 160 11.94 15.04 -2.89
CA GLY A 160 11.99 13.97 -3.91
C GLY A 160 11.42 12.65 -3.40
N VAL A 161 11.12 12.58 -2.11
CA VAL A 161 10.61 11.41 -1.40
C VAL A 161 9.45 11.80 -0.49
N LEU A 162 8.41 11.00 -0.47
CA LEU A 162 7.27 11.17 0.42
C LEU A 162 7.10 9.90 1.27
N LEU A 163 7.06 10.08 2.58
CA LEU A 163 6.68 9.06 3.53
C LEU A 163 5.23 9.31 3.95
N SER A 164 4.35 8.35 3.70
CA SER A 164 2.96 8.35 4.13
C SER A 164 2.79 7.28 5.20
N ASP A 165 2.59 7.69 6.44
CA ASP A 165 2.43 6.80 7.59
C ASP A 165 0.97 6.81 8.04
N GLU A 166 0.23 5.77 7.64
CA GLU A 166 -1.21 5.58 7.93
C GLU A 166 -2.09 6.80 7.58
N ALA A 167 -1.77 7.49 6.49
CA ALA A 167 -2.39 8.77 6.10
C ALA A 167 -3.90 8.67 5.74
N THR A 168 -4.43 7.49 5.51
CA THR A 168 -5.85 7.23 5.19
C THR A 168 -6.63 6.69 6.38
N SER A 169 -5.95 6.32 7.45
CA SER A 169 -6.58 5.68 8.61
C SER A 169 -7.65 6.57 9.25
N GLY A 170 -8.83 5.99 9.44
CA GLY A 170 -9.97 6.68 10.04
C GLY A 170 -10.69 7.68 9.13
N LEU A 171 -10.38 7.70 7.84
CA LEU A 171 -11.15 8.43 6.83
C LEU A 171 -12.31 7.58 6.31
N ASP A 172 -13.36 8.25 5.83
CA ASP A 172 -14.42 7.57 5.09
C ASP A 172 -13.90 7.09 3.71
N PRO A 173 -14.58 6.11 3.06
CA PRO A 173 -14.10 5.55 1.78
C PRO A 173 -13.94 6.58 0.66
N GLN A 174 -14.79 7.61 0.61
CA GLN A 174 -14.69 8.65 -0.41
C GLN A 174 -13.47 9.55 -0.18
N ALA A 175 -13.20 9.92 1.06
CA ALA A 175 -12.01 10.68 1.44
C ALA A 175 -10.74 9.85 1.19
N THR A 176 -10.74 8.55 1.51
CA THR A 176 -9.64 7.62 1.23
C THR A 176 -9.34 7.56 -0.27
N ALA A 177 -10.34 7.31 -1.13
CA ALA A 177 -10.18 7.28 -2.58
C ALA A 177 -9.64 8.62 -3.12
N SER A 178 -10.10 9.73 -2.55
CA SER A 178 -9.65 11.08 -2.89
C SER A 178 -8.17 11.33 -2.54
N ILE A 179 -7.69 10.82 -1.39
CA ILE A 179 -6.29 10.94 -0.95
C ILE A 179 -5.38 10.03 -1.77
N THR A 180 -5.79 8.78 -2.03
CA THR A 180 -5.00 7.84 -2.85
C THR A 180 -4.87 8.30 -4.29
N GLY A 181 -5.95 8.85 -4.87
CA GLY A 181 -5.92 9.51 -6.18
C GLY A 181 -4.92 10.66 -6.22
N LEU A 182 -4.97 11.55 -5.22
CA LEU A 182 -4.02 12.67 -5.11
C LEU A 182 -2.56 12.19 -4.98
N LEU A 183 -2.29 11.13 -4.22
CA LEU A 183 -0.93 10.58 -4.10
C LEU A 183 -0.41 10.04 -5.44
N ARG A 184 -1.27 9.39 -6.24
CA ARG A 184 -0.90 8.93 -7.60
C ARG A 184 -0.60 10.12 -8.53
N GLU A 185 -1.45 11.13 -8.56
CA GLU A 185 -1.21 12.35 -9.33
C GLU A 185 0.12 13.04 -8.95
N LEU A 186 0.40 13.14 -7.64
CA LEU A 186 1.64 13.70 -7.15
C LEU A 186 2.88 12.86 -7.51
N ARG A 187 2.76 11.53 -7.48
CA ARG A 187 3.80 10.62 -7.96
C ARG A 187 4.11 10.88 -9.44
N ASP A 188 3.06 10.93 -10.27
CA ASP A 188 3.19 11.07 -11.73
C ASP A 188 3.75 12.44 -12.12
N ASP A 189 3.20 13.52 -11.55
CA ASP A 189 3.59 14.88 -11.87
C ASP A 189 4.98 15.28 -11.36
N LEU A 190 5.37 14.77 -10.19
CA LEU A 190 6.59 15.19 -9.50
C LEU A 190 7.69 14.12 -9.50
N GLY A 191 7.43 12.92 -10.02
CA GLY A 191 8.37 11.80 -10.00
C GLY A 191 8.74 11.34 -8.59
N LEU A 192 7.82 11.48 -7.62
CA LEU A 192 8.08 11.17 -6.21
C LEU A 192 8.31 9.67 -6.00
N ALA A 193 9.28 9.33 -5.16
CA ALA A 193 9.32 8.03 -4.51
C ALA A 193 8.44 8.08 -3.27
N ILE A 194 7.37 7.29 -3.22
CA ILE A 194 6.43 7.29 -2.09
C ILE A 194 6.52 5.97 -1.34
N LEU A 195 6.91 6.03 -0.07
CA LEU A 195 6.78 4.91 0.87
C LEU A 195 5.44 5.07 1.59
N PHE A 196 4.49 4.17 1.27
CA PHE A 196 3.13 4.19 1.79
C PHE A 196 2.96 3.09 2.84
N ILE A 197 2.88 3.47 4.11
CA ILE A 197 2.70 2.53 5.22
C ILE A 197 1.22 2.49 5.60
N THR A 198 0.63 1.31 5.59
CA THR A 198 -0.78 1.12 5.94
C THR A 198 -1.05 -0.29 6.46
N HIS A 199 -2.16 -0.47 7.14
CA HIS A 199 -2.77 -1.76 7.45
C HIS A 199 -4.07 -2.00 6.68
N GLU A 200 -4.50 -1.04 5.86
CA GLU A 200 -5.73 -1.07 5.05
C GLU A 200 -5.43 -1.69 3.67
N MET A 201 -5.75 -2.98 3.50
CA MET A 201 -5.42 -3.73 2.28
C MET A 201 -6.12 -3.19 1.03
N ASP A 202 -7.37 -2.76 1.13
CA ASP A 202 -8.12 -2.20 0.00
C ASP A 202 -7.42 -0.95 -0.57
N THR A 203 -6.86 -0.12 0.29
CA THR A 203 -6.12 1.09 -0.10
C THR A 203 -4.84 0.76 -0.88
N VAL A 204 -4.19 -0.38 -0.58
CA VAL A 204 -2.97 -0.81 -1.29
C VAL A 204 -3.26 -1.11 -2.76
N VAL A 205 -4.36 -1.81 -3.04
CA VAL A 205 -4.75 -2.16 -4.42
C VAL A 205 -5.01 -0.89 -5.25
N ASP A 206 -5.55 0.14 -4.61
CA ASP A 206 -5.89 1.40 -5.27
C ASP A 206 -4.68 2.31 -5.55
N VAL A 207 -3.61 2.24 -4.73
CA VAL A 207 -2.58 3.28 -4.76
C VAL A 207 -1.19 2.77 -5.15
N ALA A 208 -0.85 1.51 -4.83
CA ALA A 208 0.51 1.04 -4.89
C ALA A 208 0.91 0.49 -6.28
N ASP A 209 2.18 0.67 -6.64
CA ASP A 209 2.84 0.03 -7.77
C ASP A 209 3.55 -1.26 -7.34
N ALA A 210 4.02 -1.29 -6.08
CA ALA A 210 4.65 -2.44 -5.46
C ALA A 210 4.20 -2.57 -4.00
N VAL A 211 4.29 -3.77 -3.46
CA VAL A 211 3.95 -4.04 -2.07
C VAL A 211 5.05 -4.83 -1.39
N ALA A 212 5.31 -4.52 -0.13
CA ALA A 212 6.22 -5.24 0.74
C ALA A 212 5.49 -5.62 2.04
N ARG A 213 5.58 -6.89 2.45
CA ARG A 213 5.02 -7.39 3.69
C ARG A 213 6.07 -7.44 4.77
N LEU A 214 5.82 -6.69 5.83
CA LEU A 214 6.67 -6.65 7.02
C LEU A 214 6.08 -7.54 8.11
N GLU A 215 6.83 -8.54 8.55
CA GLU A 215 6.49 -9.42 9.66
C GLU A 215 7.70 -9.62 10.57
N HIS A 216 7.48 -9.50 11.89
CA HIS A 216 8.52 -9.70 12.90
C HIS A 216 9.83 -8.95 12.57
N GLY A 217 9.70 -7.72 12.05
CA GLY A 217 10.83 -6.85 11.70
C GLY A 217 11.55 -7.20 10.39
N ARG A 218 11.05 -8.13 9.59
CA ARG A 218 11.63 -8.56 8.31
C ARG A 218 10.66 -8.36 7.15
N ILE A 219 11.17 -8.03 5.98
CA ILE A 219 10.39 -8.14 4.75
C ILE A 219 10.36 -9.62 4.35
N VAL A 220 9.14 -10.19 4.39
CA VAL A 220 8.91 -11.60 4.04
C VAL A 220 8.49 -11.77 2.58
N GLU A 221 7.95 -10.72 1.99
CA GLU A 221 7.56 -10.68 0.59
C GLU A 221 7.67 -9.23 0.08
N ALA A 222 8.24 -9.01 -1.11
CA ALA A 222 8.26 -7.72 -1.78
C ALA A 222 8.30 -7.92 -3.30
N ALA A 223 7.29 -7.39 -4.01
CA ALA A 223 7.21 -7.51 -5.46
C ALA A 223 6.29 -6.41 -6.05
N PRO A 224 6.28 -6.22 -7.38
CA PRO A 224 5.28 -5.44 -8.08
C PRO A 224 3.87 -5.91 -7.71
N LEU A 225 2.94 -4.98 -7.54
CA LEU A 225 1.58 -5.30 -7.08
C LEU A 225 0.89 -6.32 -7.99
N LEU A 226 1.02 -6.18 -9.31
CA LEU A 226 0.43 -7.10 -10.27
C LEU A 226 0.96 -8.53 -10.13
N ASP A 227 2.26 -8.69 -9.87
CA ASP A 227 2.87 -10.01 -9.70
C ASP A 227 2.33 -10.71 -8.45
N VAL A 228 2.22 -9.96 -7.35
CA VAL A 228 1.64 -10.43 -6.09
C VAL A 228 0.18 -10.88 -6.25
N LEU A 229 -0.63 -10.08 -6.98
CA LEU A 229 -2.05 -10.37 -7.18
C LEU A 229 -2.28 -11.57 -8.12
N ARG A 230 -1.32 -11.89 -8.97
CA ARG A 230 -1.35 -13.02 -9.92
C ARG A 230 -0.72 -14.30 -9.37
N ASP A 231 0.04 -14.21 -8.31
CA ASP A 231 0.65 -15.37 -7.67
C ASP A 231 -0.32 -16.03 -6.67
N PRO A 232 -0.82 -17.26 -6.98
CA PRO A 232 -1.69 -17.98 -6.06
C PRO A 232 -1.04 -18.31 -4.71
N ALA A 233 0.30 -18.38 -4.68
CA ALA A 233 1.08 -18.69 -3.48
C ALA A 233 1.40 -17.47 -2.63
N SER A 234 1.15 -16.24 -3.14
CA SER A 234 1.44 -15.01 -2.41
C SER A 234 0.52 -14.83 -1.20
N PRO A 235 1.06 -14.79 0.03
CA PRO A 235 0.28 -14.46 1.21
C PRO A 235 -0.27 -13.04 1.18
N VAL A 236 0.45 -12.10 0.55
CA VAL A 236 -0.02 -10.72 0.38
C VAL A 236 -1.14 -10.67 -0.65
N GLY A 237 -1.00 -11.37 -1.78
CA GLY A 237 -2.05 -11.46 -2.80
C GLY A 237 -3.34 -12.02 -2.23
N ALA A 238 -3.25 -13.06 -1.40
CA ALA A 238 -4.40 -13.64 -0.71
C ALA A 238 -5.06 -12.67 0.28
N ALA A 239 -4.29 -11.78 0.91
CA ALA A 239 -4.82 -10.76 1.83
C ALA A 239 -5.42 -9.56 1.09
N LEU A 240 -4.87 -9.17 -0.07
CA LEU A 240 -5.37 -8.06 -0.90
C LEU A 240 -6.64 -8.45 -1.66
N LEU A 241 -6.77 -9.72 -2.06
CA LEU A 241 -7.95 -10.27 -2.72
C LEU A 241 -8.47 -11.45 -1.88
N PRO A 242 -9.22 -11.19 -0.79
CA PRO A 242 -9.65 -12.24 0.12
C PRO A 242 -10.57 -13.23 -0.58
N ARG A 243 -10.26 -14.51 -0.39
CA ARG A 243 -11.07 -15.62 -0.90
C ARG A 243 -12.31 -15.76 -0.02
N ARG A 244 -13.47 -15.80 -0.64
CA ARG A 244 -14.70 -16.15 0.07
C ARG A 244 -14.77 -17.66 0.21
N GLY A 245 -14.87 -18.15 1.43
CA GLY A 245 -15.10 -19.56 1.68
C GLY A 245 -16.37 -20.02 0.96
N VAL A 246 -16.29 -21.15 0.27
CA VAL A 246 -17.43 -21.77 -0.39
C VAL A 246 -18.05 -22.75 0.61
N GLY A 247 -19.36 -22.60 0.85
CA GLY A 247 -20.15 -23.57 1.59
C GLY A 247 -20.24 -24.92 0.86
N ASP A 248 -21.19 -25.76 1.26
CA ASP A 248 -21.42 -27.04 0.60
C ASP A 248 -21.63 -26.87 -0.91
N ALA A 249 -20.75 -27.45 -1.70
CA ALA A 249 -20.76 -27.35 -3.16
C ALA A 249 -21.75 -28.34 -3.84
N GLY A 250 -22.63 -28.99 -3.07
CA GLY A 250 -23.69 -29.83 -3.62
C GLY A 250 -23.21 -30.99 -4.50
N GLY A 251 -22.07 -31.61 -4.18
CA GLY A 251 -21.46 -32.72 -4.95
C GLY A 251 -20.59 -32.29 -6.13
N LEU A 252 -20.34 -30.99 -6.31
CA LEU A 252 -19.39 -30.47 -7.28
C LEU A 252 -17.96 -30.48 -6.71
N VAL A 253 -16.98 -30.68 -7.57
CA VAL A 253 -15.57 -30.53 -7.24
C VAL A 253 -15.21 -29.06 -7.26
N VAL A 254 -14.62 -28.53 -6.19
CA VAL A 254 -14.26 -27.12 -6.05
C VAL A 254 -12.90 -26.85 -6.68
N TRP A 255 -12.86 -25.87 -7.58
CA TRP A 255 -11.66 -25.41 -8.27
C TRP A 255 -11.41 -23.93 -7.99
N GLU A 256 -10.16 -23.58 -7.75
CA GLU A 256 -9.69 -22.19 -7.70
C GLU A 256 -9.13 -21.80 -9.06
N VAL A 257 -9.57 -20.67 -9.57
CA VAL A 257 -9.17 -20.12 -10.86
C VAL A 257 -8.57 -18.74 -10.66
N HIS A 258 -7.34 -18.56 -11.12
CA HIS A 258 -6.58 -17.32 -10.99
C HIS A 258 -6.40 -16.63 -12.33
N TYR A 259 -6.56 -15.32 -12.36
CA TYR A 259 -6.36 -14.49 -13.54
C TYR A 259 -4.85 -14.24 -13.73
N ARG A 260 -4.24 -14.85 -14.75
CA ARG A 260 -2.82 -14.69 -15.11
C ARG A 260 -2.60 -13.87 -16.36
N GLY A 261 -3.51 -13.97 -17.33
CA GLY A 261 -3.44 -13.21 -18.58
C GLY A 261 -3.80 -11.74 -18.41
N ASP A 262 -3.27 -10.90 -19.30
CA ASP A 262 -3.61 -9.47 -19.32
C ASP A 262 -5.03 -9.24 -19.86
N ASP A 263 -5.47 -10.07 -20.81
CA ASP A 263 -6.74 -9.96 -21.53
C ASP A 263 -7.62 -11.21 -21.30
N VAL A 264 -8.11 -11.38 -20.07
CA VAL A 264 -9.08 -12.45 -19.78
C VAL A 264 -10.46 -12.02 -20.31
N PRO A 265 -11.08 -12.77 -21.23
CA PRO A 265 -12.39 -12.42 -21.79
C PRO A 265 -13.46 -12.34 -20.69
N ALA A 266 -14.33 -11.34 -20.74
CA ALA A 266 -15.39 -11.16 -19.74
C ALA A 266 -16.38 -12.33 -19.72
N ASP A 267 -16.58 -13.01 -20.86
CA ASP A 267 -17.46 -14.17 -21.02
C ASP A 267 -16.77 -15.52 -20.83
N TRP A 268 -15.54 -15.53 -20.26
CA TRP A 268 -14.71 -16.73 -20.16
C TRP A 268 -15.42 -17.93 -19.54
N LEU A 269 -16.26 -17.72 -18.52
CA LEU A 269 -16.97 -18.80 -17.84
C LEU A 269 -18.00 -19.46 -18.76
N SER A 270 -18.84 -18.67 -19.41
CA SER A 270 -19.85 -19.19 -20.34
C SER A 270 -19.22 -19.79 -21.60
N ALA A 271 -18.08 -19.24 -22.05
CA ALA A 271 -17.33 -19.79 -23.17
C ALA A 271 -16.68 -21.14 -22.80
N ALA A 272 -16.11 -21.27 -21.62
CA ALA A 272 -15.54 -22.52 -21.11
C ALA A 272 -16.64 -23.59 -20.92
N SER A 273 -17.78 -23.22 -20.32
CA SER A 273 -18.92 -24.15 -20.16
C SER A 273 -19.41 -24.70 -21.49
N ARG A 274 -19.56 -23.84 -22.50
CA ARG A 274 -19.98 -24.27 -23.87
C ARG A 274 -18.97 -25.20 -24.55
N GLU A 275 -17.67 -24.89 -24.41
CA GLU A 275 -16.60 -25.69 -24.99
C GLU A 275 -16.50 -27.08 -24.35
N LEU A 276 -16.65 -27.14 -23.05
CA LEU A 276 -16.54 -28.38 -22.26
C LEU A 276 -17.84 -29.21 -22.28
N GLY A 277 -18.96 -28.63 -22.74
CA GLY A 277 -20.26 -29.29 -22.73
C GLY A 277 -20.81 -29.57 -21.33
N HIS A 278 -20.34 -28.82 -20.34
CA HIS A 278 -20.73 -28.96 -18.94
C HIS A 278 -21.02 -27.59 -18.31
N ASP A 279 -22.02 -27.54 -17.46
CA ASP A 279 -22.29 -26.32 -16.66
C ASP A 279 -21.24 -26.16 -15.56
N LEU A 280 -20.52 -25.04 -15.59
CA LEU A 280 -19.59 -24.62 -14.54
C LEU A 280 -20.29 -23.64 -13.63
N ALA A 281 -20.38 -23.97 -12.34
CA ALA A 281 -21.01 -23.10 -11.34
C ALA A 281 -19.99 -22.09 -10.79
N LEU A 282 -20.32 -20.79 -10.84
CA LEU A 282 -19.53 -19.76 -10.14
C LEU A 282 -19.96 -19.72 -8.66
N LEU A 283 -19.10 -20.22 -7.79
CA LEU A 283 -19.33 -20.27 -6.33
C LEU A 283 -18.87 -19.00 -5.60
N GLY A 284 -17.92 -18.30 -6.19
CA GLY A 284 -17.41 -17.03 -5.67
C GLY A 284 -16.42 -16.39 -6.62
N ALA A 285 -16.26 -15.08 -6.55
CA ALA A 285 -15.25 -14.36 -7.31
C ALA A 285 -14.82 -13.08 -6.58
N SER A 286 -13.54 -12.73 -6.73
CA SER A 286 -12.99 -11.43 -6.39
C SER A 286 -12.16 -10.99 -7.58
N VAL A 287 -12.69 -10.05 -8.36
CA VAL A 287 -12.09 -9.59 -9.62
C VAL A 287 -12.06 -8.08 -9.61
N GLY A 288 -10.93 -7.51 -9.99
CA GLY A 288 -10.73 -6.07 -10.06
C GLY A 288 -9.84 -5.68 -11.24
N THR A 289 -9.62 -4.37 -11.39
CA THR A 289 -8.72 -3.82 -12.40
C THR A 289 -7.61 -3.04 -11.73
N VAL A 290 -6.36 -3.43 -11.98
CA VAL A 290 -5.16 -2.75 -11.48
C VAL A 290 -4.29 -2.35 -12.66
N ALA A 291 -3.96 -1.07 -12.77
CA ALA A 291 -3.19 -0.51 -13.89
C ALA A 291 -3.78 -0.87 -15.28
N GLY A 292 -5.11 -0.89 -15.40
CA GLY A 292 -5.81 -1.25 -16.65
C GLY A 292 -5.84 -2.75 -16.97
N ARG A 293 -5.35 -3.61 -16.09
CA ARG A 293 -5.31 -5.07 -16.26
C ARG A 293 -6.27 -5.76 -15.29
N THR A 294 -6.97 -6.77 -15.78
CA THR A 294 -7.85 -7.58 -14.94
C THR A 294 -7.03 -8.51 -14.06
N VAL A 295 -7.29 -8.48 -12.76
CA VAL A 295 -6.68 -9.34 -11.74
C VAL A 295 -7.75 -9.93 -10.84
N GLY A 296 -7.51 -11.11 -10.30
CA GLY A 296 -8.47 -11.70 -9.39
C GLY A 296 -8.41 -13.21 -9.36
N HIS A 297 -9.39 -13.76 -8.66
CA HIS A 297 -9.64 -15.20 -8.64
C HIS A 297 -11.15 -15.47 -8.63
N ALA A 298 -11.50 -16.67 -9.09
CA ALA A 298 -12.85 -17.20 -9.00
C ALA A 298 -12.80 -18.62 -8.40
N THR A 299 -13.87 -19.00 -7.74
CA THR A 299 -14.07 -20.36 -7.26
C THR A 299 -15.19 -21.00 -8.06
N LEU A 300 -14.90 -22.11 -8.71
CA LEU A 300 -15.84 -22.85 -9.52
C LEU A 300 -16.26 -24.15 -8.85
N GLY A 301 -17.54 -24.49 -9.01
CA GLY A 301 -18.05 -25.83 -8.84
C GLY A 301 -18.07 -26.55 -10.19
N VAL A 302 -17.38 -27.65 -10.27
CA VAL A 302 -17.19 -28.43 -11.50
C VAL A 302 -17.77 -29.84 -11.34
N PRO A 303 -18.57 -30.36 -12.28
CA PRO A 303 -19.06 -31.73 -12.21
C PRO A 303 -17.90 -32.73 -12.09
N ALA A 304 -18.01 -33.71 -11.19
CA ALA A 304 -16.99 -34.74 -10.99
C ALA A 304 -16.69 -35.59 -12.23
N ALA A 305 -17.61 -35.62 -13.20
CA ALA A 305 -17.46 -36.35 -14.47
C ALA A 305 -16.56 -35.62 -15.47
N LEU A 306 -16.25 -34.32 -15.26
CA LEU A 306 -15.41 -33.56 -16.19
C LEU A 306 -13.93 -33.90 -15.96
N ASP A 307 -13.22 -34.22 -17.05
CA ASP A 307 -11.78 -34.47 -17.01
C ASP A 307 -11.03 -33.18 -16.58
N PRO A 308 -10.26 -33.24 -15.48
CA PRO A 308 -9.45 -32.12 -15.00
C PRO A 308 -8.51 -31.52 -16.05
N THR A 309 -7.96 -32.34 -16.95
CA THR A 309 -7.02 -31.89 -17.98
C THR A 309 -7.71 -31.05 -19.05
N LEU A 310 -8.95 -31.37 -19.40
CA LEU A 310 -9.76 -30.57 -20.34
C LEU A 310 -10.13 -29.23 -19.74
N LEU A 311 -10.50 -29.20 -18.44
CA LEU A 311 -10.82 -27.96 -17.74
C LEU A 311 -9.60 -27.01 -17.68
N THR A 312 -8.45 -27.51 -17.21
CA THR A 312 -7.23 -26.69 -17.12
C THR A 312 -6.81 -26.17 -18.50
N ALA A 313 -6.80 -27.01 -19.52
CA ALA A 313 -6.48 -26.59 -20.90
C ALA A 313 -7.46 -25.53 -21.46
N ALA A 314 -8.75 -25.65 -21.18
CA ALA A 314 -9.75 -24.68 -21.62
C ALA A 314 -9.58 -23.31 -20.91
N LEU A 315 -9.22 -23.31 -19.64
CA LEU A 315 -9.00 -22.10 -18.85
C LEU A 315 -7.64 -21.45 -19.17
N ASP A 316 -6.57 -22.25 -19.33
CA ASP A 316 -5.24 -21.74 -19.70
C ASP A 316 -5.23 -21.00 -21.04
N ARG A 317 -5.99 -21.47 -22.05
CA ARG A 317 -6.16 -20.75 -23.32
C ARG A 317 -6.78 -19.37 -23.19
N ARG A 318 -7.45 -19.10 -22.06
CA ARG A 318 -8.11 -17.83 -21.74
C ARG A 318 -7.31 -16.97 -20.75
N GLY A 319 -6.06 -17.35 -20.46
CA GLY A 319 -5.21 -16.64 -19.50
C GLY A 319 -5.60 -16.88 -18.03
N LEU A 320 -6.29 -17.98 -17.76
CA LEU A 320 -6.72 -18.39 -16.43
C LEU A 320 -5.97 -19.64 -15.98
N HIS A 321 -5.51 -19.66 -14.75
CA HIS A 321 -4.88 -20.83 -14.15
C HIS A 321 -5.81 -21.47 -13.13
N ALA A 322 -6.07 -22.76 -13.27
CA ALA A 322 -6.98 -23.49 -12.40
C ALA A 322 -6.25 -24.59 -11.60
N GLN A 323 -6.61 -24.70 -10.32
CA GLN A 323 -6.14 -25.78 -9.46
C GLN A 323 -7.29 -26.28 -8.57
N THR A 324 -7.25 -27.55 -8.17
CA THR A 324 -8.23 -28.08 -7.24
C THR A 324 -8.04 -27.43 -5.88
N SER A 325 -9.12 -26.93 -5.29
CA SER A 325 -9.08 -26.47 -3.90
C SER A 325 -8.94 -27.68 -2.98
N PRO A 326 -7.96 -27.70 -2.05
CA PRO A 326 -7.99 -28.70 -1.00
C PRO A 326 -9.29 -28.46 -0.22
N SER A 327 -10.21 -29.41 -0.28
CA SER A 327 -11.49 -29.38 0.40
C SER A 327 -11.28 -29.13 1.89
N THR A 328 -11.45 -27.90 2.36
CA THR A 328 -11.63 -27.60 3.78
C THR A 328 -13.04 -28.05 4.16
N VAL A 329 -13.19 -29.35 4.38
CA VAL A 329 -14.27 -29.87 5.21
C VAL A 329 -13.97 -29.36 6.63
N PRO A 330 -14.78 -28.47 7.23
CA PRO A 330 -14.60 -28.15 8.63
C PRO A 330 -14.74 -29.42 9.43
N SER A 331 -13.71 -29.73 10.22
CA SER A 331 -13.77 -30.85 11.17
C SER A 331 -14.97 -30.60 12.10
N PRO A 332 -15.80 -31.64 12.39
CA PRO A 332 -17.00 -31.49 13.24
C PRO A 332 -16.69 -31.12 14.71
N ARG A 333 -15.47 -30.76 15.05
CA ARG A 333 -15.02 -30.51 16.43
C ARG A 333 -14.90 -29.02 16.85
N GLU A 334 -15.26 -28.05 16.00
CA GLU A 334 -15.21 -26.62 16.40
C GLU A 334 -16.59 -25.99 16.63
N LEU A 335 -17.65 -26.78 16.72
CA LEU A 335 -19.00 -26.30 17.03
C LEU A 335 -19.41 -26.40 18.51
N ASP A 336 -18.53 -26.83 19.38
CA ASP A 336 -18.77 -26.88 20.84
C ASP A 336 -17.72 -26.04 21.57
N LEU A 337 -17.87 -24.72 21.55
CA LEU A 337 -17.49 -23.84 22.67
C LEU A 337 -18.08 -22.43 22.38
N VAL A 338 -19.16 -22.19 23.08
CA VAL A 338 -19.87 -20.90 23.24
C VAL A 338 -18.96 -19.81 23.75
#